data_e900bc403b665e97a7e5fe7495ef501a
#
_entry.id   e900bc403b665e97a7e5fe7495ef501a
#
_cell.length_a   1.000
_cell.length_b   1.000
_cell.length_c   1.000
_cell.angle_alpha   90.00
_cell.angle_beta   90.00
_cell.angle_gamma   90.00
#
_symmetry.space_group_name_H-M   'P 1'
#
loop_
_entity.id
_entity.type
_entity.pdbx_description
1 polymer ?
#
loop_
_entity_poly.entity_id
_entity_poly.type
_entity_poly.pdbx_seq_one_letter_code
_entity_poly.pdbx_strand_id
1 'polypeptide(L)'
;MLMLVLGKGKTGSLVAQVARERGHSVRVLDWKENAGAGALTAPTLAHIDVVLDFTNPDSAIENMRSCLALGARIVVGTTGWYDRIPAMKAMAHRKGGALLYASNFSLGVQKFFQLTAQLARLQEYSFEITETHHASKLDSPSGTALTLKQILLEAHPEAQIEIAAHRSGEVSGLHVVAARSQSDSIELRHEAFDRRGFALGAVIAAEWLAGKSGAWEFREVADKILAGLL
;
A
#
# COMPACT_ATOMS: atom_id res chain seq x y z
N MET A 1 21.07 -1.30 -1.68
CA MET A 1 20.70 -0.12 -0.85
C MET A 1 20.72 -0.51 0.62
N LEU A 2 20.88 0.47 1.51
CA LEU A 2 20.67 0.29 2.95
C LEU A 2 19.26 0.77 3.32
N MET A 3 18.43 -0.15 3.75
CA MET A 3 17.05 0.11 4.15
C MET A 3 16.91 0.06 5.68
N LEU A 4 16.12 0.97 6.24
CA LEU A 4 15.74 0.96 7.66
C LEU A 4 14.26 0.60 7.78
N VAL A 5 13.95 -0.55 8.37
CA VAL A 5 12.57 -0.97 8.62
C VAL A 5 12.19 -0.62 10.07
N LEU A 6 11.11 0.09 10.24
CA LEU A 6 10.50 0.43 11.53
C LEU A 6 9.33 -0.51 11.79
N GLY A 7 9.38 -1.22 12.90
CA GLY A 7 8.41 -2.21 13.33
C GLY A 7 8.86 -3.65 13.10
N LYS A 8 8.85 -4.45 14.18
CA LYS A 8 9.14 -5.90 14.22
C LYS A 8 7.86 -6.76 14.27
N GLY A 9 6.72 -6.20 13.88
CA GLY A 9 5.46 -6.95 13.75
C GLY A 9 5.46 -7.90 12.54
N LYS A 10 4.34 -8.60 12.31
CA LYS A 10 4.20 -9.59 11.22
C LYS A 10 4.59 -9.01 9.85
N THR A 11 4.11 -7.81 9.51
CA THR A 11 4.38 -7.19 8.21
C THR A 11 5.80 -6.61 8.14
N GLY A 12 6.25 -5.85 9.14
CA GLY A 12 7.60 -5.28 9.15
C GLY A 12 8.71 -6.33 9.10
N SER A 13 8.56 -7.44 9.83
CA SER A 13 9.52 -8.57 9.76
C SER A 13 9.56 -9.19 8.37
N LEU A 14 8.42 -9.35 7.72
CA LEU A 14 8.34 -9.90 6.36
C LEU A 14 8.93 -8.94 5.32
N VAL A 15 8.70 -7.64 5.46
CA VAL A 15 9.33 -6.60 4.63
C VAL A 15 10.85 -6.64 4.75
N ALA A 16 11.38 -6.75 5.99
CA ALA A 16 12.80 -6.87 6.22
C ALA A 16 13.39 -8.15 5.61
N GLN A 17 12.67 -9.27 5.68
CA GLN A 17 13.07 -10.52 5.06
C GLN A 17 13.13 -10.38 3.53
N VAL A 18 12.05 -9.91 2.90
CA VAL A 18 11.96 -9.73 1.43
C VAL A 18 13.04 -8.75 0.94
N ALA A 19 13.31 -7.67 1.67
CA ALA A 19 14.37 -6.74 1.30
C ALA A 19 15.75 -7.40 1.28
N ARG A 20 16.06 -8.25 2.28
CA ARG A 20 17.33 -9.01 2.30
C ARG A 20 17.41 -10.02 1.14
N GLU A 21 16.34 -10.74 0.86
CA GLU A 21 16.26 -11.68 -0.27
C GLU A 21 16.48 -11.00 -1.62
N ARG A 22 16.09 -9.71 -1.73
CA ARG A 22 16.35 -8.86 -2.91
C ARG A 22 17.75 -8.23 -2.91
N GLY A 23 18.62 -8.61 -1.97
CA GLY A 23 20.03 -8.16 -1.93
C GLY A 23 20.25 -6.81 -1.27
N HIS A 24 19.30 -6.33 -0.45
CA HIS A 24 19.49 -5.09 0.30
C HIS A 24 20.07 -5.34 1.69
N SER A 25 20.88 -4.40 2.18
CA SER A 25 21.26 -4.34 3.58
C SER A 25 20.09 -3.79 4.39
N VAL A 26 19.72 -4.43 5.49
CA VAL A 26 18.51 -4.06 6.24
C VAL A 26 18.81 -3.95 7.73
N ARG A 27 18.57 -2.78 8.29
CA ARG A 27 18.46 -2.55 9.73
C ARG A 27 16.99 -2.54 10.13
N VAL A 28 16.66 -3.09 11.28
CA VAL A 28 15.28 -3.11 11.80
C VAL A 28 15.27 -2.50 13.19
N LEU A 29 14.37 -1.58 13.46
CA LEU A 29 14.13 -1.01 14.78
C LEU A 29 12.73 -1.36 15.26
N ASP A 30 12.61 -1.74 16.51
CA ASP A 30 11.31 -1.90 17.18
C ASP A 30 10.86 -0.59 17.86
N TRP A 31 9.70 -0.63 18.49
CA TRP A 31 9.12 0.52 19.17
C TRP A 31 9.95 1.01 20.37
N LYS A 32 10.73 0.13 21.04
CA LYS A 32 11.61 0.51 22.17
C LYS A 32 12.86 1.20 21.66
N GLU A 33 13.45 0.66 20.59
CA GLU A 33 14.66 1.19 19.97
C GLU A 33 14.40 2.53 19.27
N ASN A 34 13.16 2.81 18.87
CA ASN A 34 12.75 4.04 18.19
C ASN A 34 11.60 4.76 18.91
N ALA A 35 11.58 4.75 20.23
CA ALA A 35 10.54 5.45 21.00
C ALA A 35 10.51 6.96 20.64
N GLY A 36 9.32 7.50 20.33
CA GLY A 36 9.16 8.90 19.95
C GLY A 36 10.00 9.32 18.73
N ALA A 37 10.27 8.39 17.82
CA ALA A 37 11.17 8.60 16.67
C ALA A 37 12.62 9.01 17.06
N GLY A 38 13.04 8.74 18.29
CA GLY A 38 14.33 9.20 18.84
C GLY A 38 15.56 8.62 18.16
N ALA A 39 15.44 7.46 17.49
CA ALA A 39 16.52 6.88 16.71
C ALA A 39 16.70 7.52 15.32
N LEU A 40 15.71 8.28 14.82
CA LEU A 40 15.71 8.88 13.48
C LEU A 40 16.43 10.24 13.48
N THR A 41 17.70 10.20 13.81
CA THR A 41 18.58 11.38 13.86
C THR A 41 19.32 11.59 12.54
N ALA A 42 19.88 12.79 12.32
CA ALA A 42 20.67 13.07 11.13
C ALA A 42 21.84 12.08 10.93
N PRO A 43 22.64 11.72 11.97
CA PRO A 43 23.66 10.69 11.82
C PRO A 43 23.11 9.31 11.42
N THR A 44 21.96 8.91 11.98
CA THR A 44 21.34 7.62 11.65
C THR A 44 20.87 7.59 10.19
N LEU A 45 20.21 8.65 9.73
CA LEU A 45 19.60 8.73 8.42
C LEU A 45 20.60 9.06 7.29
N ALA A 46 21.78 9.58 7.62
CA ALA A 46 22.82 9.94 6.62
C ALA A 46 23.23 8.79 5.70
N HIS A 47 23.13 7.55 6.16
CA HIS A 47 23.52 6.35 5.41
C HIS A 47 22.33 5.48 5.00
N ILE A 48 21.10 5.91 5.29
CA ILE A 48 19.87 5.18 4.94
C ILE A 48 19.35 5.69 3.61
N ASP A 49 19.23 4.80 2.63
CA ASP A 49 18.65 5.13 1.33
C ASP A 49 17.15 5.36 1.43
N VAL A 50 16.43 4.47 2.14
CA VAL A 50 14.97 4.56 2.34
C VAL A 50 14.58 3.94 3.68
N VAL A 51 13.65 4.60 4.39
CA VAL A 51 12.98 4.09 5.59
C VAL A 51 11.66 3.43 5.18
N LEU A 52 11.31 2.28 5.77
CA LEU A 52 10.01 1.61 5.58
C LEU A 52 9.30 1.51 6.93
N ASP A 53 8.13 2.16 7.05
CA ASP A 53 7.35 2.20 8.29
C ASP A 53 6.17 1.23 8.25
N PHE A 54 6.20 0.29 9.19
CA PHE A 54 5.14 -0.70 9.46
C PHE A 54 4.87 -0.79 10.96
N THR A 55 4.54 0.35 11.57
CA THR A 55 4.33 0.52 13.01
C THR A 55 2.83 0.64 13.37
N ASN A 56 2.47 1.70 14.06
CA ASN A 56 1.10 2.11 14.38
C ASN A 56 0.87 3.59 13.98
N PRO A 57 -0.38 4.09 13.94
CA PRO A 57 -0.69 5.43 13.44
C PRO A 57 0.10 6.55 14.10
N ASP A 58 0.19 6.55 15.43
CA ASP A 58 0.85 7.62 16.18
C ASP A 58 2.35 7.63 15.91
N SER A 59 3.00 6.46 16.01
CA SER A 59 4.43 6.30 15.69
C SER A 59 4.75 6.65 14.23
N ALA A 60 3.89 6.29 13.28
CA ALA A 60 4.08 6.61 11.87
C ALA A 60 4.10 8.12 11.62
N ILE A 61 3.24 8.89 12.31
CA ILE A 61 3.24 10.35 12.21
C ILE A 61 4.56 10.93 12.70
N GLU A 62 5.06 10.49 13.86
CA GLU A 62 6.34 10.93 14.42
C GLU A 62 7.52 10.53 13.52
N ASN A 63 7.54 9.30 13.03
CA ASN A 63 8.55 8.78 12.12
C ASN A 63 8.60 9.57 10.80
N MET A 64 7.44 9.83 10.19
CA MET A 64 7.35 10.67 8.99
C MET A 64 7.89 12.08 9.24
N ARG A 65 7.50 12.72 10.34
CA ARG A 65 7.97 14.07 10.70
C ARG A 65 9.48 14.11 10.82
N SER A 66 10.07 13.15 11.55
CA SER A 66 11.52 13.08 11.76
C SER A 66 12.28 12.82 10.46
N CYS A 67 11.84 11.84 9.66
CA CYS A 67 12.44 11.53 8.36
C CYS A 67 12.35 12.72 7.40
N LEU A 68 11.17 13.27 7.20
CA LEU A 68 10.93 14.33 6.23
C LEU A 68 11.58 15.66 6.64
N ALA A 69 11.67 15.97 7.95
CA ALA A 69 12.38 17.14 8.45
C ALA A 69 13.88 17.11 8.10
N LEU A 70 14.45 15.93 7.97
CA LEU A 70 15.86 15.69 7.61
C LEU A 70 16.06 15.39 6.11
N GLY A 71 15.02 15.53 5.28
CA GLY A 71 15.10 15.27 3.85
C GLY A 71 15.23 13.78 3.50
N ALA A 72 14.94 12.88 4.43
CA ALA A 72 14.99 11.43 4.18
C ALA A 72 13.79 10.95 3.35
N ARG A 73 13.92 9.74 2.81
CA ARG A 73 12.89 9.05 2.04
C ARG A 73 12.20 8.02 2.92
N ILE A 74 10.86 8.01 2.88
CA ILE A 74 10.08 7.07 3.69
C ILE A 74 8.91 6.47 2.91
N VAL A 75 8.80 5.14 2.99
CA VAL A 75 7.64 4.36 2.53
C VAL A 75 6.80 4.01 3.76
N VAL A 76 5.51 4.31 3.74
CA VAL A 76 4.62 4.12 4.89
C VAL A 76 3.49 3.15 4.55
N GLY A 77 3.54 1.96 5.16
CA GLY A 77 2.48 0.95 5.09
C GLY A 77 1.55 0.95 6.31
N THR A 78 1.87 1.71 7.33
CA THR A 78 0.97 1.94 8.46
C THR A 78 -0.25 2.73 8.01
N THR A 79 -1.43 2.35 8.46
CA THR A 79 -2.72 3.01 8.16
C THR A 79 -3.22 3.84 9.34
N GLY A 80 -4.32 4.61 9.16
CA GLY A 80 -4.97 5.33 10.26
C GLY A 80 -4.41 6.73 10.56
N TRP A 81 -3.61 7.33 9.65
CA TRP A 81 -3.03 8.67 9.77
C TRP A 81 -3.37 9.60 8.60
N TYR A 82 -4.28 9.19 7.73
CA TYR A 82 -4.53 9.85 6.43
C TYR A 82 -5.05 11.29 6.52
N ASP A 83 -5.63 11.70 7.65
CA ASP A 83 -5.95 13.08 7.96
C ASP A 83 -4.70 14.02 7.96
N ARG A 84 -3.51 13.44 8.09
CA ARG A 84 -2.22 14.14 8.06
C ARG A 84 -1.57 14.21 6.69
N ILE A 85 -2.12 13.59 5.65
CA ILE A 85 -1.55 13.56 4.30
C ILE A 85 -1.14 14.95 3.80
N PRO A 86 -1.99 16.02 3.87
CA PRO A 86 -1.61 17.33 3.35
C PRO A 86 -0.36 17.89 4.04
N ALA A 87 -0.27 17.74 5.36
CA ALA A 87 0.87 18.21 6.13
C ALA A 87 2.16 17.46 5.79
N MET A 88 2.09 16.13 5.64
CA MET A 88 3.25 15.30 5.31
C MET A 88 3.73 15.53 3.87
N LYS A 89 2.82 15.68 2.89
CA LYS A 89 3.15 16.06 1.50
C LYS A 89 3.86 17.42 1.48
N ALA A 90 3.33 18.42 2.17
CA ALA A 90 3.97 19.73 2.26
C ALA A 90 5.37 19.68 2.90
N MET A 91 5.57 18.83 3.90
CA MET A 91 6.87 18.65 4.55
C MET A 91 7.90 17.99 3.61
N ALA A 92 7.51 16.95 2.87
CA ALA A 92 8.36 16.29 1.89
C ALA A 92 8.88 17.29 0.85
N HIS A 93 7.99 18.13 0.30
CA HIS A 93 8.37 19.15 -0.70
C HIS A 93 9.33 20.20 -0.14
N ARG A 94 9.08 20.71 1.08
CA ARG A 94 9.91 21.78 1.67
C ARG A 94 11.34 21.38 1.98
N LYS A 95 11.58 20.11 2.27
CA LYS A 95 12.88 19.60 2.74
C LYS A 95 13.61 18.70 1.72
N GLY A 96 13.05 18.55 0.52
CA GLY A 96 13.64 17.68 -0.50
C GLY A 96 13.62 16.19 -0.14
N GLY A 97 12.81 15.80 0.85
CA GLY A 97 12.57 14.41 1.22
C GLY A 97 11.57 13.74 0.28
N ALA A 98 11.32 12.46 0.51
CA ALA A 98 10.30 11.74 -0.25
C ALA A 98 9.37 10.91 0.65
N LEU A 99 8.08 10.95 0.33
CA LEU A 99 7.04 10.16 0.98
C LEU A 99 6.32 9.31 -0.07
N LEU A 100 6.24 8.00 0.17
CA LEU A 100 5.36 7.11 -0.58
C LEU A 100 4.52 6.31 0.42
N TYR A 101 3.22 6.31 0.26
CA TYR A 101 2.31 5.66 1.21
C TYR A 101 1.23 4.85 0.48
N ALA A 102 0.73 3.82 1.15
CA ALA A 102 -0.41 3.04 0.70
C ALA A 102 -1.08 2.31 1.86
N SER A 103 -2.38 2.07 1.72
CA SER A 103 -3.10 1.08 2.52
C SER A 103 -2.81 -0.36 2.05
N ASN A 104 -2.37 -0.51 0.79
CA ASN A 104 -2.08 -1.80 0.17
C ASN A 104 -0.97 -1.66 -0.88
N PHE A 105 0.17 -2.30 -0.63
CA PHE A 105 1.33 -2.33 -1.52
C PHE A 105 1.34 -3.51 -2.51
N SER A 106 0.32 -4.37 -2.54
CA SER A 106 0.29 -5.49 -3.47
C SER A 106 0.24 -4.99 -4.92
N LEU A 107 1.26 -5.30 -5.71
CA LEU A 107 1.29 -5.01 -7.15
C LEU A 107 0.15 -5.72 -7.89
N GLY A 108 -0.21 -6.94 -7.46
CA GLY A 108 -1.36 -7.66 -8.00
C GLY A 108 -2.67 -6.92 -7.76
N VAL A 109 -2.88 -6.35 -6.57
CA VAL A 109 -4.05 -5.52 -6.27
C VAL A 109 -4.05 -4.23 -7.10
N GLN A 110 -2.90 -3.57 -7.27
CA GLN A 110 -2.81 -2.37 -8.12
C GLN A 110 -3.18 -2.71 -9.58
N LYS A 111 -2.67 -3.82 -10.10
CA LYS A 111 -3.04 -4.29 -11.45
C LYS A 111 -4.52 -4.66 -11.53
N PHE A 112 -5.07 -5.27 -10.49
CA PHE A 112 -6.50 -5.58 -10.40
C PHE A 112 -7.36 -4.32 -10.45
N PHE A 113 -6.99 -3.24 -9.76
CA PHE A 113 -7.66 -1.95 -9.85
C PHE A 113 -7.65 -1.38 -11.28
N GLN A 114 -6.51 -1.46 -11.98
CA GLN A 114 -6.40 -0.99 -13.36
C GLN A 114 -7.29 -1.80 -14.31
N LEU A 115 -7.28 -3.13 -14.18
CA LEU A 115 -8.15 -4.01 -14.96
C LEU A 115 -9.63 -3.73 -14.67
N THR A 116 -9.99 -3.49 -13.41
CA THR A 116 -11.35 -3.09 -13.04
C THR A 116 -11.75 -1.76 -13.69
N ALA A 117 -10.84 -0.77 -13.72
CA ALA A 117 -11.10 0.50 -14.41
C ALA A 117 -11.27 0.33 -15.95
N GLN A 118 -10.58 -0.65 -16.55
CA GLN A 118 -10.81 -0.98 -17.96
C GLN A 118 -12.16 -1.69 -18.14
N LEU A 119 -12.49 -2.66 -17.27
CA LEU A 119 -13.76 -3.37 -17.30
C LEU A 119 -14.95 -2.41 -17.12
N ALA A 120 -14.81 -1.40 -16.26
CA ALA A 120 -15.81 -0.37 -16.01
C ALA A 120 -16.18 0.48 -17.24
N ARG A 121 -15.45 0.40 -18.36
CA ARG A 121 -15.81 1.09 -19.61
C ARG A 121 -16.96 0.46 -20.37
N LEU A 122 -17.37 -0.74 -19.99
CA LEU A 122 -18.52 -1.45 -20.60
C LEU A 122 -19.83 -0.79 -20.14
N GLN A 123 -20.56 -0.14 -21.05
CA GLN A 123 -21.70 0.73 -20.71
C GLN A 123 -22.98 -0.05 -20.40
N GLU A 124 -23.21 -1.21 -21.00
CA GLU A 124 -24.44 -1.99 -20.85
C GLU A 124 -24.30 -3.18 -19.91
N TYR A 125 -23.33 -3.11 -18.99
CA TYR A 125 -23.08 -4.15 -18.02
C TYR A 125 -23.45 -3.69 -16.61
N SER A 126 -24.03 -4.61 -15.84
CA SER A 126 -24.15 -4.49 -14.39
C SER A 126 -22.88 -5.02 -13.72
N PHE A 127 -22.55 -4.46 -12.55
CA PHE A 127 -21.33 -4.83 -11.82
C PHE A 127 -21.64 -5.32 -10.43
N GLU A 128 -20.96 -6.39 -10.01
CA GLU A 128 -21.01 -6.97 -8.68
C GLU A 128 -19.60 -7.14 -8.13
N ILE A 129 -19.46 -6.97 -6.83
CA ILE A 129 -18.19 -7.20 -6.12
C ILE A 129 -18.43 -8.29 -5.07
N THR A 130 -17.59 -9.30 -5.06
CA THR A 130 -17.53 -10.29 -3.97
C THR A 130 -16.16 -10.26 -3.33
N GLU A 131 -16.11 -10.28 -2.00
CA GLU A 131 -14.86 -10.45 -1.26
C GLU A 131 -14.96 -11.54 -0.20
N THR A 132 -13.84 -12.22 0.05
CA THR A 132 -13.72 -13.19 1.14
C THR A 132 -12.41 -12.95 1.88
N HIS A 133 -12.47 -12.88 3.20
CA HIS A 133 -11.32 -12.77 4.09
C HIS A 133 -11.46 -13.72 5.29
N HIS A 134 -10.36 -13.86 6.04
CA HIS A 134 -10.35 -14.68 7.26
C HIS A 134 -11.37 -14.21 8.30
N ALA A 135 -11.81 -15.13 9.15
CA ALA A 135 -12.87 -14.88 10.12
C ALA A 135 -12.55 -13.74 11.12
N SER A 136 -11.28 -13.52 11.43
CA SER A 136 -10.84 -12.47 12.38
C SER A 136 -10.66 -11.07 11.76
N LYS A 137 -11.00 -10.85 10.47
CA LYS A 137 -10.96 -9.52 9.87
C LYS A 137 -12.17 -8.68 10.32
N LEU A 138 -11.88 -7.54 10.97
CA LEU A 138 -12.92 -6.70 11.60
C LEU A 138 -13.66 -5.81 10.62
N ASP A 139 -12.93 -5.18 9.68
CA ASP A 139 -13.53 -4.28 8.69
C ASP A 139 -14.30 -5.08 7.62
N SER A 140 -15.52 -4.66 7.34
CA SER A 140 -16.43 -5.25 6.33
C SER A 140 -17.34 -4.16 5.77
N PRO A 141 -17.30 -3.89 4.45
CA PRO A 141 -16.36 -4.42 3.45
C PRO A 141 -14.91 -3.98 3.67
N SER A 142 -13.96 -4.69 3.04
CA SER A 142 -12.54 -4.35 3.09
C SER A 142 -12.22 -3.05 2.34
N GLY A 143 -11.12 -2.38 2.68
CA GLY A 143 -10.66 -1.20 1.95
C GLY A 143 -10.42 -1.46 0.47
N THR A 144 -9.96 -2.66 0.08
CA THR A 144 -9.82 -3.07 -1.33
C THR A 144 -11.17 -3.12 -2.04
N ALA A 145 -12.19 -3.73 -1.43
CA ALA A 145 -13.53 -3.79 -2.01
C ALA A 145 -14.18 -2.41 -2.15
N LEU A 146 -13.99 -1.53 -1.16
CA LEU A 146 -14.44 -0.14 -1.24
C LEU A 146 -13.75 0.63 -2.38
N THR A 147 -12.45 0.41 -2.58
CA THR A 147 -11.71 1.02 -3.71
C THR A 147 -12.22 0.50 -5.05
N LEU A 148 -12.49 -0.81 -5.18
CA LEU A 148 -13.10 -1.38 -6.40
C LEU A 148 -14.45 -0.75 -6.69
N LYS A 149 -15.30 -0.62 -5.68
CA LYS A 149 -16.62 0.05 -5.82
C LYS A 149 -16.45 1.49 -6.29
N GLN A 150 -15.52 2.23 -5.72
CA GLN A 150 -15.24 3.61 -6.11
C GLN A 150 -14.82 3.70 -7.60
N ILE A 151 -13.93 2.81 -8.05
CA ILE A 151 -13.48 2.75 -9.46
C ILE A 151 -14.67 2.52 -10.41
N LEU A 152 -15.58 1.63 -10.04
CA LEU A 152 -16.77 1.35 -10.86
C LEU A 152 -17.74 2.55 -10.86
N LEU A 153 -17.95 3.21 -9.71
CA LEU A 153 -18.81 4.39 -9.60
C LEU A 153 -18.24 5.62 -10.31
N GLU A 154 -16.93 5.75 -10.49
CA GLU A 154 -16.33 6.80 -11.30
C GLU A 154 -16.75 6.71 -12.76
N ALA A 155 -16.97 5.50 -13.29
CA ALA A 155 -17.48 5.28 -14.65
C ALA A 155 -19.02 5.22 -14.74
N HIS A 156 -19.68 4.81 -13.66
CA HIS A 156 -21.13 4.60 -13.57
C HIS A 156 -21.71 5.25 -12.31
N PRO A 157 -21.80 6.60 -12.22
CA PRO A 157 -22.16 7.31 -10.99
C PRO A 157 -23.53 6.92 -10.41
N GLU A 158 -24.47 6.54 -11.27
CA GLU A 158 -25.86 6.18 -10.90
C GLU A 158 -26.04 4.66 -10.65
N ALA A 159 -24.98 3.86 -10.83
CA ALA A 159 -25.10 2.42 -10.69
C ALA A 159 -25.23 2.01 -9.21
N GLN A 160 -26.10 1.04 -8.95
CA GLN A 160 -26.17 0.36 -7.68
C GLN A 160 -25.19 -0.82 -7.69
N ILE A 161 -24.04 -0.65 -7.03
CA ILE A 161 -22.99 -1.66 -6.97
C ILE A 161 -22.95 -2.24 -5.55
N GLU A 162 -23.34 -3.50 -5.45
CA GLU A 162 -23.34 -4.25 -4.20
C GLU A 162 -21.96 -4.87 -3.93
N ILE A 163 -21.63 -5.01 -2.66
CA ILE A 163 -20.44 -5.74 -2.19
C ILE A 163 -20.91 -6.89 -1.31
N ALA A 164 -20.76 -8.11 -1.78
CA ALA A 164 -20.97 -9.31 -0.96
C ALA A 164 -19.67 -9.62 -0.19
N ALA A 165 -19.67 -9.36 1.11
CA ALA A 165 -18.49 -9.55 1.97
C ALA A 165 -18.62 -10.83 2.81
N HIS A 166 -17.72 -11.78 2.61
CA HIS A 166 -17.69 -13.05 3.32
C HIS A 166 -16.50 -13.12 4.28
N ARG A 167 -16.71 -13.83 5.39
CA ARG A 167 -15.66 -14.13 6.39
C ARG A 167 -15.61 -15.64 6.57
N SER A 168 -14.48 -16.27 6.19
CA SER A 168 -14.35 -17.72 6.18
C SER A 168 -12.90 -18.17 6.38
N GLY A 169 -12.70 -19.07 7.33
CA GLY A 169 -11.41 -19.74 7.55
C GLY A 169 -10.24 -18.77 7.72
N GLU A 170 -9.15 -19.05 7.00
CA GLU A 170 -7.89 -18.30 7.01
C GLU A 170 -7.60 -17.61 5.68
N VAL A 171 -8.61 -17.35 4.85
CA VAL A 171 -8.45 -16.70 3.54
C VAL A 171 -7.77 -15.33 3.70
N SER A 172 -6.59 -15.16 3.11
CA SER A 172 -5.81 -13.92 3.22
C SER A 172 -6.47 -12.73 2.53
N GLY A 173 -7.21 -12.99 1.43
CA GLY A 173 -8.00 -12.01 0.71
C GLY A 173 -8.31 -12.47 -0.71
N LEU A 174 -9.57 -12.66 -1.00
CA LEU A 174 -10.09 -12.95 -2.34
C LEU A 174 -11.04 -11.83 -2.73
N HIS A 175 -10.87 -11.29 -3.93
CA HIS A 175 -11.77 -10.30 -4.50
C HIS A 175 -12.15 -10.71 -5.92
N VAL A 176 -13.43 -10.58 -6.25
CA VAL A 176 -13.97 -10.81 -7.57
C VAL A 176 -14.78 -9.59 -7.98
N VAL A 177 -14.56 -9.10 -9.21
CA VAL A 177 -15.43 -8.12 -9.88
C VAL A 177 -16.05 -8.82 -11.06
N ALA A 178 -17.36 -8.93 -11.06
CA ALA A 178 -18.13 -9.49 -12.17
C ALA A 178 -18.83 -8.37 -12.93
N ALA A 179 -18.73 -8.38 -14.26
CA ALA A 179 -19.51 -7.57 -15.18
C ALA A 179 -20.44 -8.49 -15.95
N ARG A 180 -21.73 -8.19 -15.98
CA ARG A 180 -22.76 -9.04 -16.62
C ARG A 180 -23.63 -8.23 -17.58
N SER A 181 -23.83 -8.78 -18.77
CA SER A 181 -24.83 -8.33 -19.74
C SER A 181 -25.94 -9.38 -19.88
N GLN A 182 -26.86 -9.17 -20.83
CA GLN A 182 -27.85 -10.19 -21.20
C GLN A 182 -27.22 -11.37 -21.97
N SER A 183 -26.05 -11.19 -22.57
CA SER A 183 -25.46 -12.14 -23.50
C SER A 183 -24.22 -12.85 -22.96
N ASP A 184 -23.50 -12.23 -22.01
CA ASP A 184 -22.24 -12.75 -21.49
C ASP A 184 -21.90 -12.21 -20.11
N SER A 185 -20.82 -12.72 -19.54
CA SER A 185 -20.22 -12.20 -18.29
C SER A 185 -18.70 -12.24 -18.35
N ILE A 186 -18.08 -11.27 -17.68
CA ILE A 186 -16.62 -11.20 -17.49
C ILE A 186 -16.36 -11.16 -15.99
N GLU A 187 -15.42 -11.98 -15.52
CA GLU A 187 -14.97 -11.97 -14.14
C GLU A 187 -13.49 -11.65 -14.05
N LEU A 188 -13.14 -10.69 -13.21
CA LEU A 188 -11.79 -10.44 -12.77
C LEU A 188 -11.65 -10.99 -11.34
N ARG A 189 -10.64 -11.83 -11.11
CA ARG A 189 -10.38 -12.45 -9.82
C ARG A 189 -8.96 -12.16 -9.36
N HIS A 190 -8.81 -11.70 -8.14
CA HIS A 190 -7.53 -11.57 -7.44
C HIS A 190 -7.60 -12.32 -6.12
N GLU A 191 -6.61 -13.18 -5.87
CA GLU A 191 -6.47 -13.93 -4.63
C GLU A 191 -5.06 -13.73 -4.05
N ALA A 192 -5.00 -13.28 -2.81
CA ALA A 192 -3.77 -13.21 -2.04
C ALA A 192 -3.60 -14.52 -1.26
N PHE A 193 -2.55 -15.28 -1.54
CA PHE A 193 -2.26 -16.53 -0.82
C PHE A 193 -1.63 -16.26 0.56
N ASP A 194 -0.83 -15.18 0.65
CA ASP A 194 -0.17 -14.75 1.87
C ASP A 194 0.09 -13.23 1.86
N ARG A 195 0.82 -12.75 2.87
CA ARG A 195 1.19 -11.33 3.00
C ARG A 195 2.47 -10.96 2.25
N ARG A 196 3.16 -11.91 1.61
CA ARG A 196 4.42 -11.67 0.93
C ARG A 196 4.28 -10.70 -0.24
N GLY A 197 3.14 -10.75 -0.96
CA GLY A 197 2.84 -9.80 -2.02
C GLY A 197 2.83 -8.33 -1.57
N PHE A 198 2.34 -8.06 -0.36
CA PHE A 198 2.37 -6.70 0.23
C PHE A 198 3.79 -6.29 0.60
N ALA A 199 4.57 -7.19 1.22
CA ALA A 199 5.95 -6.93 1.58
C ALA A 199 6.83 -6.69 0.35
N LEU A 200 6.67 -7.50 -0.69
CA LEU A 200 7.38 -7.36 -1.96
C LEU A 200 7.08 -6.00 -2.62
N GLY A 201 5.81 -5.63 -2.71
CA GLY A 201 5.42 -4.34 -3.28
C GLY A 201 5.96 -3.15 -2.49
N ALA A 202 6.02 -3.23 -1.16
CA ALA A 202 6.61 -2.19 -0.33
C ALA A 202 8.12 -2.05 -0.56
N VAL A 203 8.86 -3.15 -0.73
CA VAL A 203 10.30 -3.12 -1.04
C VAL A 203 10.53 -2.55 -2.44
N ILE A 204 9.74 -2.95 -3.43
CA ILE A 204 9.81 -2.40 -4.79
C ILE A 204 9.46 -0.90 -4.79
N ALA A 205 8.48 -0.48 -3.99
CA ALA A 205 8.16 0.93 -3.79
C ALA A 205 9.35 1.72 -3.20
N ALA A 206 10.09 1.11 -2.26
CA ALA A 206 11.31 1.71 -1.69
C ALA A 206 12.43 1.81 -2.73
N GLU A 207 12.62 0.78 -3.54
CA GLU A 207 13.57 0.80 -4.67
C GLU A 207 13.23 1.92 -5.65
N TRP A 208 11.95 2.07 -5.99
CA TRP A 208 11.49 3.14 -6.88
C TRP A 208 11.66 4.52 -6.25
N LEU A 209 11.46 4.67 -4.93
CA LEU A 209 11.55 5.95 -4.20
C LEU A 209 13.00 6.43 -4.04
N ALA A 210 13.97 5.52 -4.10
CA ALA A 210 15.38 5.84 -3.95
C ALA A 210 15.81 6.93 -4.96
N GLY A 211 16.50 7.95 -4.46
CA GLY A 211 16.95 9.09 -5.28
C GLY A 211 15.87 10.11 -5.67
N LYS A 212 14.60 9.90 -5.30
CA LYS A 212 13.50 10.82 -5.61
C LYS A 212 13.22 11.80 -4.46
N SER A 213 12.52 12.89 -4.79
CA SER A 213 11.96 13.85 -3.84
C SER A 213 10.51 14.17 -4.24
N GLY A 214 9.62 14.32 -3.24
CA GLY A 214 8.19 14.56 -3.45
C GLY A 214 7.30 13.64 -2.63
N ALA A 215 6.02 13.57 -2.95
CA ALA A 215 5.09 12.73 -2.20
C ALA A 215 4.02 12.12 -3.10
N TRP A 216 3.82 10.81 -2.95
CA TRP A 216 2.91 10.03 -3.78
C TRP A 216 2.12 9.01 -2.96
N GLU A 217 0.89 8.77 -3.38
CA GLU A 217 0.21 7.53 -3.08
C GLU A 217 0.70 6.43 -4.02
N PHE A 218 0.88 5.21 -3.54
CA PHE A 218 1.40 4.10 -4.33
C PHE A 218 0.58 3.84 -5.60
N ARG A 219 -0.73 3.99 -5.53
CA ARG A 219 -1.65 3.86 -6.68
C ARG A 219 -1.31 4.85 -7.81
N GLU A 220 -0.89 6.08 -7.49
CA GLU A 220 -0.54 7.12 -8.47
C GLU A 220 0.71 6.75 -9.31
N VAL A 221 1.56 5.90 -8.76
CA VAL A 221 2.85 5.55 -9.36
C VAL A 221 3.00 4.07 -9.71
N ALA A 222 1.99 3.26 -9.39
CA ALA A 222 2.03 1.81 -9.59
C ALA A 222 2.34 1.43 -11.06
N ASP A 223 1.79 2.13 -12.04
CA ASP A 223 2.08 1.88 -13.45
C ASP A 223 3.54 2.12 -13.81
N LYS A 224 4.13 3.20 -13.29
CA LYS A 224 5.54 3.53 -13.52
C LYS A 224 6.46 2.51 -12.85
N ILE A 225 6.05 2.00 -11.69
CA ILE A 225 6.77 0.95 -10.96
C ILE A 225 6.69 -0.36 -11.73
N LEU A 226 5.50 -0.75 -12.20
CA LEU A 226 5.31 -1.98 -12.98
C LEU A 226 6.04 -1.94 -14.33
N ALA A 227 6.03 -0.79 -15.03
CA ALA A 227 6.77 -0.62 -16.28
C ALA A 227 8.30 -0.71 -16.10
N GLY A 228 8.84 -0.32 -14.95
CA GLY A 228 10.25 -0.43 -14.61
C GLY A 228 10.71 -1.83 -14.19
N LEU A 229 9.79 -2.79 -14.03
CA LEU A 229 10.08 -4.18 -13.69
C LEU A 229 10.20 -5.08 -14.94
N LEU A 230 9.87 -4.59 -16.11
CA LEU A 230 9.99 -5.25 -17.42
C LEU A 230 11.31 -4.87 -18.11
#